data_c65a0130d638ef1b62026af02a8cd1aa
#
_entry.id   c65a0130d638ef1b62026af02a8cd1aa
#
_cell.length_a   1.000
_cell.length_b   1.000
_cell.length_c   1.000
_cell.angle_alpha   90.00
_cell.angle_beta   90.00
_cell.angle_gamma   90.00
#
_symmetry.space_group_name_H-M   'P 1'
#
loop_
_entity.id
_entity.type
_entity.pdbx_description
1 polymer ?
#
loop_
_entity_poly.entity_id
_entity_poly.type
_entity_poly.pdbx_seq_one_letter_code
_entity_poly.pdbx_strand_id
1 'polypeptide(L)'
;MVFCLLVFSVSEGFSIEKKIEIGGKTGLDAIAVEEGLTKSPGRFGAEALVLDSAVLPGSENAELLISFEDNSVSDETGNYNVVSSGARVVSGGAVGKKAGQTAGAGSGIVLSGTTGTMFGTEGWTGSFTIEFWLCPSVIDDGEVILSWNSSRNVAGYSLYQIINAGFSGNKVQWSFVNVFAGYTDNQGEVTLEGTKTLIPGEWSRHVLSFDESNGLLEYRVNDLIEDIRYLTVSAKERGTVYPVNLGYPSDLELCPSYSGKIDSFRILPKSNAESWDSFFYTTDKGQIPLKYNVEGGFFETEPLLVQEGSVLRSINADIAVPGETAVQFFVRGGDNYYNISETDSPWVPVELGAPITGIKGHFFQIAAKLFPDGAGLKTPTVTSITVTYYEQEPPTAPYYIRITPGDGFIDISWSHSIDNVTGYYVYYGERPGEYLGRIAIEGASPVYVKADNSVRLSGLTNGKIYYFAIASEYNGVIGPLSEEFFARPLLKYY
;
A
#
# COMPACT_ATOMS: atom_id res chain seq x y z
N MET A 1 58.84 -0.01 12.46
CA MET A 1 57.75 0.87 12.81
C MET A 1 56.55 -0.04 13.08
N VAL A 2 56.38 -0.38 14.37
CA VAL A 2 55.37 -1.36 14.82
C VAL A 2 54.07 -0.58 15.03
N PHE A 3 53.02 -0.85 14.21
CA PHE A 3 51.67 -0.32 14.41
C PHE A 3 51.03 -1.13 15.53
N CYS A 4 50.89 -0.52 16.70
CA CYS A 4 50.11 -1.05 17.81
C CYS A 4 48.61 -0.83 17.49
N LEU A 5 47.91 -1.89 17.13
CA LEU A 5 46.45 -1.88 17.01
C LEU A 5 45.89 -1.85 18.44
N LEU A 6 45.43 -0.69 18.89
CA LEU A 6 44.62 -0.57 20.10
C LEU A 6 43.21 -1.14 19.78
N VAL A 7 43.02 -2.38 20.17
CA VAL A 7 41.67 -2.97 20.25
C VAL A 7 40.99 -2.36 21.48
N PHE A 8 40.10 -1.39 21.28
CA PHE A 8 39.16 -1.01 22.33
C PHE A 8 38.15 -2.16 22.48
N SER A 9 38.36 -2.99 23.50
CA SER A 9 37.32 -3.85 24.00
C SER A 9 36.27 -2.95 24.68
N VAL A 10 35.21 -2.64 24.00
CA VAL A 10 33.97 -2.18 24.64
C VAL A 10 33.53 -3.35 25.51
N SER A 11 33.53 -3.18 26.82
CA SER A 11 32.93 -4.12 27.76
C SER A 11 31.44 -4.17 27.42
N GLU A 12 31.01 -5.24 26.79
CA GLU A 12 29.60 -5.53 26.59
C GLU A 12 28.98 -5.69 27.97
N GLY A 13 28.21 -4.68 28.42
CA GLY A 13 27.32 -4.84 29.57
C GLY A 13 26.37 -6.00 29.26
N PHE A 14 25.94 -6.73 30.28
CA PHE A 14 24.99 -7.81 30.15
C PHE A 14 23.73 -7.29 29.39
N SER A 15 23.44 -7.86 28.25
CA SER A 15 22.28 -7.51 27.40
C SER A 15 21.41 -8.75 27.21
N ILE A 16 20.10 -8.57 27.34
CA ILE A 16 19.10 -9.63 27.16
C ILE A 16 18.58 -9.57 25.74
N GLU A 17 18.69 -10.69 25.01
CA GLU A 17 18.06 -10.81 23.70
C GLU A 17 16.54 -10.91 23.83
N LYS A 18 15.82 -10.05 23.11
CA LYS A 18 14.36 -10.00 23.01
C LYS A 18 13.92 -10.12 21.56
N LYS A 19 12.68 -10.56 21.38
CA LYS A 19 12.06 -10.72 20.05
C LYS A 19 10.66 -10.15 20.04
N ILE A 20 10.32 -9.46 18.95
CA ILE A 20 8.96 -9.05 18.62
C ILE A 20 8.57 -9.80 17.36
N GLU A 21 7.40 -10.43 17.35
CA GLU A 21 6.81 -11.08 16.19
C GLU A 21 5.65 -10.25 15.65
N ILE A 22 5.62 -10.01 14.34
CA ILE A 22 4.56 -9.33 13.59
C ILE A 22 4.08 -10.30 12.52
N GLY A 23 2.78 -10.50 12.38
CA GLY A 23 2.23 -11.50 11.48
C GLY A 23 2.20 -12.90 12.09
N GLY A 24 1.96 -13.93 11.28
CA GLY A 24 1.85 -15.30 11.75
C GLY A 24 0.69 -15.48 12.74
N LYS A 25 1.00 -15.89 13.97
CA LYS A 25 0.00 -16.09 15.04
C LYS A 25 -0.43 -14.78 15.70
N THR A 26 0.39 -13.75 15.65
CA THR A 26 0.11 -12.45 16.28
C THR A 26 -0.73 -11.52 15.40
N GLY A 27 -0.95 -11.90 14.14
CA GLY A 27 -1.65 -11.06 13.17
C GLY A 27 -0.80 -9.91 12.63
N LEU A 28 -1.35 -9.18 11.66
CA LEU A 28 -0.70 -8.06 10.97
C LEU A 28 -1.15 -6.68 11.51
N ASP A 29 -1.73 -6.63 12.72
CA ASP A 29 -2.30 -5.40 13.30
C ASP A 29 -1.24 -4.31 13.60
N ALA A 30 0.02 -4.69 13.70
CA ALA A 30 1.13 -3.74 13.87
C ALA A 30 1.51 -2.99 12.59
N ILE A 31 0.88 -3.28 11.45
CA ILE A 31 1.13 -2.57 10.20
C ILE A 31 0.19 -1.37 10.13
N ALA A 32 0.78 -0.17 10.06
CA ALA A 32 0.08 1.11 10.10
C ALA A 32 -0.20 1.70 8.72
N VAL A 33 0.71 1.47 7.77
CA VAL A 33 0.62 1.99 6.40
C VAL A 33 0.73 0.82 5.44
N GLU A 34 -0.21 0.73 4.51
CA GLU A 34 -0.22 -0.24 3.43
C GLU A 34 -0.56 0.49 2.13
N GLU A 35 0.35 0.42 1.14
CA GLU A 35 0.15 0.99 -0.20
C GLU A 35 0.41 -0.06 -1.26
N GLY A 36 -0.57 -0.29 -2.15
CA GLY A 36 -0.46 -1.29 -3.21
C GLY A 36 -0.35 -2.74 -2.71
N LEU A 37 -0.81 -3.00 -1.48
CA LEU A 37 -0.80 -4.31 -0.84
C LEU A 37 -2.22 -4.73 -0.45
N THR A 38 -2.41 -6.03 -0.36
CA THR A 38 -3.64 -6.64 0.17
C THR A 38 -3.32 -7.85 1.03
N LYS A 39 -4.24 -8.18 1.94
CA LYS A 39 -4.14 -9.38 2.78
C LYS A 39 -4.66 -10.60 2.02
N SER A 40 -3.90 -11.67 2.06
CA SER A 40 -4.22 -12.95 1.41
C SER A 40 -4.02 -14.11 2.39
N PRO A 41 -4.76 -15.23 2.25
CA PRO A 41 -4.45 -16.43 3.03
C PRO A 41 -3.02 -16.89 2.79
N GLY A 42 -2.23 -16.91 3.84
CA GLY A 42 -0.86 -17.39 3.84
C GLY A 42 -0.76 -18.87 4.24
N ARG A 43 0.46 -19.31 4.57
CA ARG A 43 0.71 -20.68 5.03
C ARG A 43 0.06 -20.93 6.40
N PHE A 44 -0.46 -22.14 6.60
CA PHE A 44 -1.05 -22.61 7.87
C PHE A 44 -2.21 -21.75 8.40
N GLY A 45 -2.92 -21.04 7.52
CA GLY A 45 -4.07 -20.21 7.90
C GLY A 45 -3.70 -18.84 8.50
N ALA A 46 -2.43 -18.46 8.49
CA ALA A 46 -2.02 -17.10 8.81
C ALA A 46 -2.36 -16.15 7.64
N GLU A 47 -2.62 -14.89 7.95
CA GLU A 47 -2.68 -13.83 6.93
C GLU A 47 -1.27 -13.51 6.42
N ALA A 48 -1.19 -13.11 5.16
CA ALA A 48 0.05 -12.67 4.54
C ALA A 48 -0.19 -11.44 3.67
N LEU A 49 0.77 -10.54 3.60
CA LEU A 49 0.77 -9.42 2.67
C LEU A 49 1.26 -9.87 1.31
N VAL A 50 0.53 -9.47 0.29
CA VAL A 50 0.85 -9.66 -1.13
C VAL A 50 0.60 -8.35 -1.86
N LEU A 51 1.15 -8.20 -3.06
CA LEU A 51 0.81 -7.07 -3.93
C LEU A 51 -0.69 -7.10 -4.27
N ASP A 52 -1.30 -5.93 -4.24
CA ASP A 52 -2.65 -5.77 -4.75
C ASP A 52 -2.67 -5.89 -6.28
N SER A 53 -3.81 -6.27 -6.83
CA SER A 53 -3.97 -6.35 -8.27
C SER A 53 -3.89 -4.96 -8.89
N ALA A 54 -3.15 -4.83 -9.97
CA ALA A 54 -3.07 -3.56 -10.68
C ALA A 54 -4.47 -3.12 -11.14
N VAL A 55 -4.82 -1.90 -10.78
CA VAL A 55 -6.03 -1.24 -11.30
C VAL A 55 -5.63 -0.55 -12.60
N LEU A 56 -6.45 -0.71 -13.66
CA LEU A 56 -6.21 0.00 -14.91
C LEU A 56 -6.23 1.52 -14.67
N PRO A 57 -5.22 2.28 -15.13
CA PRO A 57 -5.18 3.73 -14.96
C PRO A 57 -6.40 4.42 -15.53
N GLY A 58 -6.82 5.52 -14.90
CA GLY A 58 -7.97 6.31 -15.31
C GLY A 58 -9.32 5.65 -15.05
N SER A 59 -9.36 4.49 -14.38
CA SER A 59 -10.62 3.85 -13.98
C SER A 59 -11.42 4.71 -13.01
N GLU A 60 -10.75 5.52 -12.22
CA GLU A 60 -11.39 6.51 -11.33
C GLU A 60 -12.20 7.59 -12.08
N ASN A 61 -11.89 7.81 -13.37
CA ASN A 61 -12.60 8.75 -14.24
C ASN A 61 -13.50 8.04 -15.25
N ALA A 62 -13.70 6.74 -15.12
CA ALA A 62 -14.54 5.98 -16.02
C ALA A 62 -16.00 6.40 -15.86
N GLU A 63 -16.71 6.52 -16.98
CA GLU A 63 -18.16 6.68 -17.01
C GLU A 63 -18.86 5.33 -16.79
N LEU A 64 -18.26 4.25 -17.28
CA LEU A 64 -18.70 2.86 -17.12
C LEU A 64 -17.47 2.00 -16.88
N LEU A 65 -17.53 1.10 -15.89
CA LEU A 65 -16.49 0.10 -15.62
C LEU A 65 -17.12 -1.23 -15.19
N ILE A 66 -16.83 -2.28 -15.95
CA ILE A 66 -17.16 -3.67 -15.60
C ILE A 66 -15.86 -4.47 -15.55
N SER A 67 -15.32 -4.70 -14.36
CA SER A 67 -14.07 -5.44 -14.14
C SER A 67 -14.28 -6.95 -14.06
N PHE A 68 -15.48 -7.42 -13.78
CA PHE A 68 -15.82 -8.82 -13.49
C PHE A 68 -15.17 -9.40 -12.23
N GLU A 69 -14.49 -8.60 -11.40
CA GLU A 69 -13.81 -9.10 -10.20
C GLU A 69 -14.78 -9.55 -9.10
N ASP A 70 -15.99 -9.03 -9.08
CA ASP A 70 -17.10 -9.52 -8.25
C ASP A 70 -17.66 -10.86 -8.74
N ASN A 71 -18.56 -11.47 -7.95
CA ASN A 71 -19.27 -12.68 -8.36
C ASN A 71 -20.49 -12.43 -9.27
N SER A 72 -20.76 -11.17 -9.57
CA SER A 72 -21.86 -10.71 -10.42
C SER A 72 -21.35 -9.66 -11.40
N VAL A 73 -22.05 -9.52 -12.52
CA VAL A 73 -21.80 -8.45 -13.48
C VAL A 73 -22.45 -7.18 -12.96
N SER A 74 -21.66 -6.15 -12.74
CA SER A 74 -22.10 -4.83 -12.27
C SER A 74 -21.22 -3.72 -12.83
N ASP A 75 -21.78 -2.52 -12.99
CA ASP A 75 -21.01 -1.31 -13.23
C ASP A 75 -20.49 -0.76 -11.90
N GLU A 76 -19.19 -0.66 -11.75
CA GLU A 76 -18.52 -0.17 -10.53
C GLU A 76 -18.67 1.35 -10.33
N THR A 77 -18.97 2.09 -11.41
CA THR A 77 -19.19 3.54 -11.34
C THR A 77 -20.58 3.91 -10.85
N GLY A 78 -21.55 2.99 -10.97
CA GLY A 78 -22.95 3.20 -10.63
C GLY A 78 -23.73 4.07 -11.63
N ASN A 79 -23.16 4.40 -12.78
CA ASN A 79 -23.80 5.22 -13.82
C ASN A 79 -24.67 4.40 -14.78
N TYR A 80 -24.43 3.09 -14.86
CA TYR A 80 -25.20 2.17 -15.70
C TYR A 80 -25.84 1.07 -14.87
N ASN A 81 -27.10 0.76 -15.18
CA ASN A 81 -27.79 -0.36 -14.58
C ASN A 81 -27.71 -1.58 -15.49
N VAL A 82 -27.36 -2.74 -14.95
CA VAL A 82 -27.42 -4.01 -15.64
C VAL A 82 -28.89 -4.43 -15.73
N VAL A 83 -29.48 -4.30 -16.91
CA VAL A 83 -30.88 -4.69 -17.18
C VAL A 83 -31.02 -6.20 -17.23
N SER A 84 -30.08 -6.86 -17.90
CA SER A 84 -29.95 -8.32 -17.94
C SER A 84 -28.53 -8.75 -18.24
N SER A 85 -28.16 -9.94 -17.78
CA SER A 85 -26.87 -10.55 -18.10
C SER A 85 -27.01 -12.06 -18.22
N GLY A 86 -26.55 -12.60 -19.35
CA GLY A 86 -26.33 -14.04 -19.57
C GLY A 86 -24.88 -14.44 -19.40
N ALA A 87 -23.96 -13.48 -19.21
CA ALA A 87 -22.55 -13.72 -19.00
C ALA A 87 -22.30 -14.39 -17.64
N ARG A 88 -21.35 -15.34 -17.60
CA ARG A 88 -20.90 -16.02 -16.39
C ARG A 88 -19.55 -15.46 -15.96
N VAL A 89 -19.39 -15.11 -14.70
CA VAL A 89 -18.09 -14.73 -14.14
C VAL A 89 -17.26 -16.00 -13.94
N VAL A 90 -16.06 -16.02 -14.55
CA VAL A 90 -15.14 -17.18 -14.54
C VAL A 90 -13.73 -16.71 -14.17
N SER A 91 -12.87 -17.65 -13.74
CA SER A 91 -11.47 -17.36 -13.47
C SER A 91 -10.66 -17.17 -14.75
N GLY A 92 -9.49 -16.53 -14.63
CA GLY A 92 -8.55 -16.32 -15.74
C GLY A 92 -8.91 -15.10 -16.57
N GLY A 93 -9.06 -13.93 -15.90
CA GLY A 93 -9.16 -12.62 -16.51
C GLY A 93 -7.88 -12.19 -17.23
N ALA A 94 -8.00 -11.20 -18.10
CA ALA A 94 -6.88 -10.49 -18.69
C ALA A 94 -6.27 -9.52 -17.67
N VAL A 95 -7.13 -8.86 -16.90
CA VAL A 95 -6.80 -7.95 -15.80
C VAL A 95 -7.41 -8.56 -14.54
N GLY A 96 -6.64 -8.57 -13.44
CA GLY A 96 -7.14 -9.18 -12.20
C GLY A 96 -7.26 -10.71 -12.26
N LYS A 97 -8.34 -11.26 -11.67
CA LYS A 97 -8.52 -12.69 -11.48
C LYS A 97 -9.64 -13.31 -12.34
N LYS A 98 -10.64 -12.50 -12.69
CA LYS A 98 -11.89 -12.98 -13.29
C LYS A 98 -12.20 -12.27 -14.61
N ALA A 99 -13.12 -12.86 -15.36
CA ALA A 99 -13.64 -12.33 -16.63
C ALA A 99 -15.10 -12.75 -16.81
N GLY A 100 -15.81 -12.03 -17.65
CA GLY A 100 -17.13 -12.44 -18.14
C GLY A 100 -17.01 -13.43 -19.28
N GLN A 101 -17.65 -14.58 -19.20
CA GLN A 101 -17.72 -15.56 -20.29
C GLN A 101 -19.11 -15.55 -20.91
N THR A 102 -19.16 -15.42 -22.24
CA THR A 102 -20.37 -15.51 -23.07
C THR A 102 -20.28 -16.70 -24.01
N ALA A 103 -21.43 -17.17 -24.51
CA ALA A 103 -21.53 -18.37 -25.31
C ALA A 103 -22.48 -18.15 -26.51
N GLY A 104 -22.32 -17.03 -27.22
CA GLY A 104 -23.11 -16.66 -28.36
C GLY A 104 -24.45 -15.98 -28.00
N ALA A 105 -25.42 -16.04 -28.91
CA ALA A 105 -26.67 -15.33 -28.78
C ALA A 105 -27.43 -15.60 -27.46
N GLY A 106 -27.88 -14.51 -26.80
CA GLY A 106 -28.61 -14.56 -25.53
C GLY A 106 -27.73 -14.67 -24.29
N SER A 107 -26.41 -14.68 -24.42
CA SER A 107 -25.47 -14.66 -23.29
C SER A 107 -24.85 -13.29 -23.03
N GLY A 108 -25.26 -12.26 -23.75
CA GLY A 108 -24.76 -10.89 -23.60
C GLY A 108 -25.21 -10.18 -22.33
N ILE A 109 -24.72 -8.96 -22.17
CA ILE A 109 -25.02 -8.06 -21.06
C ILE A 109 -25.74 -6.83 -21.64
N VAL A 110 -26.88 -6.45 -21.06
CA VAL A 110 -27.65 -5.27 -21.45
C VAL A 110 -27.51 -4.22 -20.34
N LEU A 111 -27.11 -3.02 -20.74
CA LEU A 111 -26.80 -1.91 -19.84
C LEU A 111 -27.65 -0.68 -20.20
N SER A 112 -28.32 -0.11 -19.22
CA SER A 112 -29.09 1.13 -19.36
C SER A 112 -28.36 2.27 -18.65
N GLY A 113 -27.94 3.30 -19.40
CA GLY A 113 -27.24 4.47 -18.87
C GLY A 113 -28.19 5.45 -18.17
N THR A 114 -27.69 6.10 -17.12
CA THR A 114 -28.38 7.21 -16.45
C THR A 114 -28.17 8.53 -17.19
N THR A 115 -28.97 9.54 -16.87
CA THR A 115 -28.80 10.90 -17.44
C THR A 115 -27.41 11.44 -17.09
N GLY A 116 -26.72 11.96 -18.08
CA GLY A 116 -25.30 12.42 -17.98
C GLY A 116 -24.33 11.50 -18.69
N THR A 117 -24.70 10.24 -18.91
CA THR A 117 -23.83 9.27 -19.60
C THR A 117 -23.97 9.32 -21.12
N MET A 118 -22.97 8.75 -21.82
CA MET A 118 -22.93 8.69 -23.30
C MET A 118 -24.19 8.07 -23.88
N PHE A 119 -24.64 6.93 -23.38
CA PHE A 119 -25.78 6.20 -23.92
C PHE A 119 -27.12 6.48 -23.20
N GLY A 120 -27.06 7.20 -22.07
CA GLY A 120 -28.24 7.57 -21.27
C GLY A 120 -28.74 9.02 -21.49
N THR A 121 -28.09 9.81 -22.36
CA THR A 121 -28.42 11.24 -22.55
C THR A 121 -28.81 11.52 -23.99
N GLU A 122 -29.98 12.12 -24.20
CA GLU A 122 -30.37 12.60 -25.51
C GLU A 122 -29.50 13.76 -25.97
N GLY A 123 -28.98 13.69 -27.21
CA GLY A 123 -28.12 14.70 -27.79
C GLY A 123 -26.69 14.71 -27.24
N TRP A 124 -26.25 13.62 -26.66
CA TRP A 124 -24.89 13.53 -26.11
C TRP A 124 -23.83 13.86 -27.16
N THR A 125 -22.83 14.67 -26.77
CA THR A 125 -21.68 15.07 -27.57
C THR A 125 -20.42 14.98 -26.71
N GLY A 126 -19.25 14.86 -27.34
CA GLY A 126 -17.98 14.88 -26.63
C GLY A 126 -16.95 13.89 -27.16
N SER A 127 -15.77 13.95 -26.59
CA SER A 127 -14.73 12.94 -26.78
C SER A 127 -15.03 11.71 -25.95
N PHE A 128 -14.65 10.54 -26.44
CA PHE A 128 -14.82 9.28 -25.71
C PHE A 128 -13.71 8.27 -26.01
N THR A 129 -13.54 7.31 -25.09
CA THR A 129 -12.77 6.09 -25.31
C THR A 129 -13.61 4.91 -24.86
N ILE A 130 -13.74 3.88 -25.68
CA ILE A 130 -14.30 2.56 -25.34
C ILE A 130 -13.15 1.56 -25.34
N GLU A 131 -12.98 0.85 -24.25
CA GLU A 131 -11.89 -0.10 -24.07
C GLU A 131 -12.40 -1.41 -23.46
N PHE A 132 -11.85 -2.52 -23.92
CA PHE A 132 -12.13 -3.86 -23.41
C PHE A 132 -11.06 -4.86 -23.83
N TRP A 133 -11.03 -5.99 -23.13
CA TRP A 133 -10.23 -7.14 -23.49
C TRP A 133 -11.11 -8.26 -24.02
N LEU A 134 -10.65 -8.95 -25.07
CA LEU A 134 -11.30 -10.11 -25.64
C LEU A 134 -10.38 -11.33 -25.68
N CYS A 135 -10.96 -12.49 -25.37
CA CYS A 135 -10.34 -13.80 -25.60
C CYS A 135 -11.40 -14.68 -26.30
N PRO A 136 -11.48 -14.64 -27.63
CA PRO A 136 -12.44 -15.43 -28.38
C PRO A 136 -12.27 -16.92 -28.15
N SER A 137 -13.37 -17.66 -27.95
CA SER A 137 -13.34 -19.12 -27.99
C SER A 137 -13.36 -19.62 -29.42
N VAL A 138 -14.14 -18.98 -30.25
CA VAL A 138 -14.21 -19.12 -31.71
C VAL A 138 -14.32 -17.72 -32.30
N ILE A 139 -14.08 -17.58 -33.60
CA ILE A 139 -14.24 -16.33 -34.32
C ILE A 139 -15.12 -16.64 -35.52
N ASP A 140 -16.40 -16.38 -35.36
CA ASP A 140 -17.37 -16.55 -36.42
C ASP A 140 -17.74 -15.19 -37.04
N ASP A 141 -17.73 -15.14 -38.36
CA ASP A 141 -18.04 -13.90 -39.09
C ASP A 141 -19.48 -13.43 -38.76
N GLY A 142 -19.59 -12.14 -38.41
CA GLY A 142 -20.86 -11.53 -37.99
C GLY A 142 -21.21 -11.67 -36.50
N GLU A 143 -20.40 -12.32 -35.65
CA GLU A 143 -20.56 -12.21 -34.22
C GLU A 143 -20.40 -10.76 -33.76
N VAL A 144 -21.28 -10.29 -32.86
CA VAL A 144 -21.33 -8.92 -32.36
C VAL A 144 -20.78 -8.86 -30.92
N ILE A 145 -19.84 -7.96 -30.74
CA ILE A 145 -19.16 -7.69 -29.47
C ILE A 145 -19.84 -6.55 -28.72
N LEU A 146 -20.22 -5.50 -29.44
CA LEU A 146 -20.91 -4.33 -28.90
C LEU A 146 -21.98 -3.86 -29.88
N SER A 147 -23.15 -3.52 -29.39
CA SER A 147 -24.23 -2.95 -30.19
C SER A 147 -24.97 -1.87 -29.41
N TRP A 148 -25.18 -0.73 -30.05
CA TRP A 148 -26.08 0.32 -29.60
C TRP A 148 -26.92 0.80 -30.78
N ASN A 149 -28.24 0.78 -30.57
CA ASN A 149 -29.21 1.16 -31.60
C ASN A 149 -30.17 2.22 -31.03
N SER A 150 -30.29 3.35 -31.72
CA SER A 150 -31.15 4.45 -31.34
C SER A 150 -31.63 5.22 -32.55
N SER A 151 -32.23 6.38 -32.31
CA SER A 151 -32.64 7.33 -33.35
C SER A 151 -32.61 8.75 -32.82
N ARG A 152 -32.47 9.71 -33.71
CA ARG A 152 -32.65 11.14 -33.41
C ARG A 152 -33.63 11.79 -34.35
N ASN A 153 -34.28 12.86 -33.91
CA ASN A 153 -35.15 13.66 -34.79
C ASN A 153 -34.31 14.70 -35.54
N VAL A 154 -34.41 14.71 -36.87
CA VAL A 154 -33.75 15.70 -37.71
C VAL A 154 -34.82 16.29 -38.63
N ALA A 155 -35.15 17.56 -38.47
CA ALA A 155 -36.13 18.28 -39.24
C ALA A 155 -37.49 17.57 -39.36
N GLY A 156 -37.95 16.86 -38.29
CA GLY A 156 -39.22 16.13 -38.23
C GLY A 156 -39.16 14.69 -38.73
N TYR A 157 -38.01 14.23 -39.17
CA TYR A 157 -37.78 12.83 -39.58
C TYR A 157 -36.99 12.07 -38.54
N SER A 158 -37.34 10.82 -38.28
CA SER A 158 -36.53 9.93 -37.42
C SER A 158 -35.36 9.37 -38.22
N LEU A 159 -34.17 9.73 -37.80
CA LEU A 159 -32.88 9.22 -38.34
C LEU A 159 -32.35 8.22 -37.36
N TYR A 160 -32.30 6.94 -37.73
CA TYR A 160 -31.76 5.93 -36.82
C TYR A 160 -30.23 5.93 -36.82
N GLN A 161 -29.69 5.52 -35.66
CA GLN A 161 -28.27 5.52 -35.38
C GLN A 161 -27.86 4.15 -34.91
N ILE A 162 -26.62 3.75 -35.30
CA ILE A 162 -26.04 2.49 -34.90
C ILE A 162 -24.59 2.73 -34.52
N ILE A 163 -24.15 2.15 -33.41
CA ILE A 163 -22.75 1.90 -33.09
C ILE A 163 -22.61 0.40 -32.92
N ASN A 164 -21.75 -0.24 -33.70
CA ASN A 164 -21.58 -1.68 -33.69
C ASN A 164 -20.09 -2.04 -33.75
N ALA A 165 -19.70 -3.05 -32.99
CA ALA A 165 -18.41 -3.74 -33.12
C ALA A 165 -18.67 -5.23 -33.25
N GLY A 166 -18.09 -5.86 -34.25
CA GLY A 166 -18.24 -7.28 -34.51
C GLY A 166 -17.10 -7.86 -35.32
N PHE A 167 -17.15 -9.16 -35.59
CA PHE A 167 -16.15 -9.79 -36.43
C PHE A 167 -16.49 -9.65 -37.91
N SER A 168 -15.49 -9.25 -38.69
CA SER A 168 -15.44 -9.32 -40.14
C SER A 168 -14.23 -10.21 -40.52
N GLY A 169 -14.48 -11.45 -40.87
CA GLY A 169 -13.46 -12.47 -40.86
C GLY A 169 -12.87 -12.68 -39.47
N ASN A 170 -11.55 -12.77 -39.36
CA ASN A 170 -10.86 -12.93 -38.09
C ASN A 170 -10.38 -11.59 -37.44
N LYS A 171 -11.10 -10.49 -37.73
CA LYS A 171 -10.73 -9.13 -37.30
C LYS A 171 -11.95 -8.44 -36.73
N VAL A 172 -11.75 -7.46 -35.85
CA VAL A 172 -12.83 -6.61 -35.36
C VAL A 172 -13.05 -5.44 -36.32
N GLN A 173 -14.30 -5.22 -36.67
CA GLN A 173 -14.78 -4.08 -37.45
C GLN A 173 -15.71 -3.24 -36.57
N TRP A 174 -15.52 -1.93 -36.61
CA TRP A 174 -16.43 -0.95 -36.04
C TRP A 174 -17.27 -0.30 -37.13
N SER A 175 -18.56 -0.09 -36.88
CA SER A 175 -19.48 0.62 -37.77
C SER A 175 -20.26 1.66 -36.97
N PHE A 176 -20.35 2.87 -37.53
CA PHE A 176 -21.05 4.02 -36.99
C PHE A 176 -22.00 4.54 -38.06
N VAL A 177 -23.31 4.42 -37.86
CA VAL A 177 -24.32 4.91 -38.81
C VAL A 177 -25.00 6.15 -38.24
N ASN A 178 -24.91 7.28 -38.94
CA ASN A 178 -25.54 8.56 -38.57
C ASN A 178 -25.15 9.11 -37.19
N VAL A 179 -24.03 8.67 -36.64
CA VAL A 179 -23.53 9.07 -35.30
C VAL A 179 -22.91 10.47 -35.34
N PHE A 180 -22.18 10.78 -36.42
CA PHE A 180 -21.47 12.03 -36.58
C PHE A 180 -22.34 13.08 -37.28
N ALA A 181 -22.63 14.19 -36.59
CA ALA A 181 -23.53 15.21 -37.06
C ALA A 181 -23.00 15.92 -38.32
N GLY A 182 -23.78 15.94 -39.40
CA GLY A 182 -23.42 16.57 -40.65
C GLY A 182 -22.51 15.73 -41.57
N TYR A 183 -22.07 14.57 -41.14
CA TYR A 183 -21.36 13.61 -41.98
C TYR A 183 -22.35 12.88 -42.87
N THR A 184 -22.16 12.97 -44.22
CA THR A 184 -23.10 12.40 -45.20
C THR A 184 -22.43 11.46 -46.20
N ASP A 185 -21.13 11.37 -46.18
CA ASP A 185 -20.39 10.44 -47.04
C ASP A 185 -20.80 9.00 -46.72
N ASN A 186 -20.76 8.11 -47.67
CA ASN A 186 -21.18 6.72 -47.55
C ASN A 186 -22.54 6.55 -46.81
N GLN A 187 -23.54 7.40 -47.14
CA GLN A 187 -24.85 7.41 -46.52
C GLN A 187 -24.85 7.61 -44.98
N GLY A 188 -23.83 8.32 -44.47
CA GLY A 188 -23.64 8.58 -43.05
C GLY A 188 -22.98 7.45 -42.27
N GLU A 189 -22.45 6.45 -42.95
CA GLU A 189 -21.72 5.34 -42.34
C GLU A 189 -20.22 5.59 -42.31
N VAL A 190 -19.62 5.36 -41.14
CA VAL A 190 -18.15 5.37 -40.88
C VAL A 190 -17.77 4.00 -40.42
N THR A 191 -16.75 3.41 -41.03
CA THR A 191 -16.21 2.10 -40.70
C THR A 191 -14.72 2.22 -40.34
N LEU A 192 -14.30 1.51 -39.27
CA LEU A 192 -12.92 1.21 -38.97
C LEU A 192 -12.71 -0.29 -39.02
N GLU A 193 -11.67 -0.76 -39.67
CA GLU A 193 -11.40 -2.18 -39.86
C GLU A 193 -10.04 -2.55 -39.23
N GLY A 194 -10.04 -3.55 -38.35
CA GLY A 194 -8.82 -4.10 -37.78
C GLY A 194 -7.95 -4.76 -38.87
N THR A 195 -6.65 -4.66 -38.73
CA THR A 195 -5.66 -5.34 -39.59
C THR A 195 -5.17 -6.61 -38.95
N LYS A 196 -5.12 -6.65 -37.59
CA LYS A 196 -4.65 -7.79 -36.82
C LYS A 196 -5.65 -8.94 -36.84
N THR A 197 -5.19 -10.10 -37.27
CA THR A 197 -5.91 -11.37 -37.12
C THR A 197 -5.90 -11.79 -35.66
N LEU A 198 -7.06 -11.99 -35.08
CA LEU A 198 -7.22 -12.51 -33.71
C LEU A 198 -7.04 -14.02 -33.68
N ILE A 199 -6.58 -14.54 -32.56
CA ILE A 199 -6.33 -15.97 -32.34
C ILE A 199 -7.27 -16.47 -31.22
N PRO A 200 -8.10 -17.49 -31.46
CA PRO A 200 -8.91 -18.08 -30.39
C PRO A 200 -8.08 -18.52 -29.20
N GLY A 201 -8.55 -18.22 -27.98
CA GLY A 201 -7.88 -18.52 -26.73
C GLY A 201 -6.79 -17.54 -26.32
N GLU A 202 -6.48 -16.52 -27.13
CA GLU A 202 -5.51 -15.48 -26.79
C GLU A 202 -6.23 -14.15 -26.43
N TRP A 203 -5.75 -13.49 -25.39
CA TRP A 203 -6.26 -12.17 -25.00
C TRP A 203 -5.73 -11.07 -25.92
N SER A 204 -6.60 -10.16 -26.30
CA SER A 204 -6.28 -8.92 -27.01
C SER A 204 -7.00 -7.74 -26.40
N ARG A 205 -6.30 -6.61 -26.27
CA ARG A 205 -6.87 -5.34 -25.80
C ARG A 205 -7.37 -4.55 -27.01
N HIS A 206 -8.59 -4.04 -26.92
CA HIS A 206 -9.23 -3.23 -27.97
C HIS A 206 -9.52 -1.85 -27.40
N VAL A 207 -9.10 -0.82 -28.10
CA VAL A 207 -9.32 0.59 -27.75
C VAL A 207 -9.85 1.34 -28.95
N LEU A 208 -11.04 1.91 -28.81
CA LEU A 208 -11.62 2.84 -29.74
C LEU A 208 -11.68 4.22 -29.10
N SER A 209 -11.16 5.25 -29.72
CA SER A 209 -11.22 6.62 -29.19
C SER A 209 -11.65 7.62 -30.26
N PHE A 210 -12.38 8.64 -29.83
CA PHE A 210 -12.74 9.81 -30.62
C PHE A 210 -12.32 11.08 -29.88
N ASP A 211 -11.61 11.96 -30.59
CA ASP A 211 -11.21 13.27 -30.11
C ASP A 211 -12.02 14.36 -30.83
N GLU A 212 -12.97 14.96 -30.11
CA GLU A 212 -13.82 16.03 -30.66
C GLU A 212 -13.04 17.28 -31.03
N SER A 213 -11.85 17.53 -30.45
CA SER A 213 -11.05 18.73 -30.70
C SER A 213 -10.44 18.75 -32.11
N ASN A 214 -10.14 17.58 -32.68
CA ASN A 214 -9.47 17.45 -33.98
C ASN A 214 -10.20 16.49 -34.95
N GLY A 215 -11.25 15.81 -34.46
CA GLY A 215 -12.05 14.85 -35.24
C GLY A 215 -11.38 13.51 -35.48
N LEU A 216 -10.32 13.17 -34.74
CA LEU A 216 -9.64 11.89 -34.88
C LEU A 216 -10.47 10.77 -34.24
N LEU A 217 -10.88 9.81 -35.05
CA LEU A 217 -11.43 8.51 -34.62
C LEU A 217 -10.36 7.46 -34.86
N GLU A 218 -9.94 6.78 -33.78
CA GLU A 218 -8.82 5.84 -33.81
C GLU A 218 -9.20 4.51 -33.19
N TYR A 219 -8.79 3.42 -33.84
CA TYR A 219 -8.92 2.07 -33.32
C TYR A 219 -7.55 1.40 -33.14
N ARG A 220 -7.34 0.78 -31.98
CA ARG A 220 -6.08 0.08 -31.63
C ARG A 220 -6.38 -1.33 -31.13
N VAL A 221 -5.43 -2.24 -31.40
CA VAL A 221 -5.35 -3.57 -30.82
C VAL A 221 -3.99 -3.78 -30.21
N ASN A 222 -3.91 -4.05 -28.90
CA ASN A 222 -2.66 -4.18 -28.14
C ASN A 222 -1.74 -2.95 -28.37
N ASP A 223 -2.30 -1.73 -28.27
CA ASP A 223 -1.71 -0.40 -28.50
C ASP A 223 -1.15 -0.12 -29.92
N LEU A 224 -1.25 -1.06 -30.82
CA LEU A 224 -0.93 -0.83 -32.22
C LEU A 224 -2.13 -0.21 -32.93
N ILE A 225 -1.89 0.87 -33.65
CA ILE A 225 -2.93 1.52 -34.47
C ILE A 225 -3.34 0.55 -35.58
N GLU A 226 -4.63 0.22 -35.62
CA GLU A 226 -5.21 -0.66 -36.62
C GLU A 226 -5.84 0.16 -37.76
N ASP A 227 -6.62 1.19 -37.43
CA ASP A 227 -7.24 2.10 -38.38
C ASP A 227 -7.49 3.48 -37.76
N ILE A 228 -7.46 4.51 -38.57
CA ILE A 228 -7.76 5.90 -38.20
C ILE A 228 -8.66 6.58 -39.25
N ARG A 229 -9.52 7.49 -38.80
CA ARG A 229 -10.31 8.39 -39.65
C ARG A 229 -10.32 9.79 -39.04
N TYR A 230 -10.14 10.79 -39.86
CA TYR A 230 -10.38 12.18 -39.50
C TYR A 230 -11.80 12.55 -39.91
N LEU A 231 -12.69 12.65 -38.94
CA LEU A 231 -14.10 13.03 -39.12
C LEU A 231 -14.19 14.56 -39.18
N THR A 232 -13.62 15.11 -40.23
CA THR A 232 -13.58 16.54 -40.54
C THR A 232 -14.00 16.76 -41.98
N VAL A 233 -14.46 17.97 -42.30
CA VAL A 233 -14.86 18.36 -43.67
C VAL A 233 -13.75 18.13 -44.69
N SER A 234 -12.48 18.21 -44.26
CA SER A 234 -11.32 18.00 -45.13
C SER A 234 -10.82 16.55 -45.15
N ALA A 235 -11.39 15.67 -44.33
CA ALA A 235 -10.88 14.32 -44.04
C ALA A 235 -9.42 14.29 -43.57
N LYS A 236 -8.96 15.39 -42.96
CA LYS A 236 -7.59 15.58 -42.43
C LYS A 236 -7.63 16.30 -41.10
N GLU A 237 -6.56 16.20 -40.36
CA GLU A 237 -6.32 17.05 -39.21
C GLU A 237 -6.55 18.54 -39.54
N ARG A 238 -7.09 19.32 -38.61
CA ARG A 238 -7.38 20.77 -38.75
C ARG A 238 -8.53 21.13 -39.70
N GLY A 239 -9.44 20.21 -40.01
CA GLY A 239 -10.73 20.52 -40.63
C GLY A 239 -11.81 20.87 -39.62
N THR A 240 -12.96 21.38 -40.07
CA THR A 240 -14.15 21.49 -39.23
C THR A 240 -14.62 20.08 -38.88
N VAL A 241 -14.73 19.80 -37.60
CA VAL A 241 -15.09 18.47 -37.07
C VAL A 241 -16.57 18.18 -37.25
N TYR A 242 -16.89 16.95 -37.61
CA TYR A 242 -18.26 16.37 -37.50
C TYR A 242 -18.39 15.79 -36.07
N PRO A 243 -19.03 16.51 -35.14
CA PRO A 243 -19.11 16.06 -33.76
C PRO A 243 -20.01 14.82 -33.62
N VAL A 244 -19.75 14.01 -32.61
CA VAL A 244 -20.71 12.98 -32.19
C VAL A 244 -22.00 13.66 -31.73
N ASN A 245 -23.15 13.12 -32.11
CA ASN A 245 -24.43 13.55 -31.60
C ASN A 245 -25.37 12.35 -31.52
N LEU A 246 -25.46 11.78 -30.32
CA LEU A 246 -26.32 10.62 -30.05
C LEU A 246 -27.78 11.09 -29.84
N GLY A 247 -28.71 10.30 -30.32
CA GLY A 247 -30.15 10.60 -30.23
C GLY A 247 -30.75 10.24 -28.89
N TYR A 248 -31.90 9.54 -28.94
CA TYR A 248 -32.60 9.15 -27.71
C TYR A 248 -31.77 8.14 -26.89
N PRO A 249 -31.87 8.19 -25.56
CA PRO A 249 -31.29 7.16 -24.71
C PRO A 249 -31.71 5.76 -25.12
N SER A 250 -30.79 4.84 -25.17
CA SER A 250 -31.03 3.44 -25.51
C SER A 250 -30.01 2.54 -24.84
N ASP A 251 -30.40 1.29 -24.63
CA ASP A 251 -29.55 0.32 -23.96
C ASP A 251 -28.30 -0.02 -24.80
N LEU A 252 -27.17 -0.21 -24.11
CA LEU A 252 -25.94 -0.72 -24.66
C LEU A 252 -25.90 -2.23 -24.48
N GLU A 253 -25.68 -2.98 -25.54
CA GLU A 253 -25.55 -4.43 -25.52
C GLU A 253 -24.08 -4.83 -25.68
N LEU A 254 -23.51 -5.53 -24.68
CA LEU A 254 -22.21 -6.12 -24.76
C LEU A 254 -22.32 -7.61 -25.04
N CYS A 255 -21.54 -8.08 -26.01
CA CYS A 255 -21.44 -9.48 -26.39
C CYS A 255 -22.79 -10.14 -26.75
N PRO A 256 -23.72 -9.46 -27.48
CA PRO A 256 -25.05 -10.03 -27.76
C PRO A 256 -25.00 -11.35 -28.51
N SER A 257 -23.97 -11.60 -29.32
CA SER A 257 -23.78 -12.86 -30.02
C SER A 257 -22.34 -13.39 -29.96
N TYR A 258 -21.44 -12.76 -29.20
CA TYR A 258 -20.04 -13.13 -29.08
C TYR A 258 -19.86 -14.38 -28.21
N SER A 259 -18.90 -15.26 -28.63
CA SER A 259 -18.53 -16.50 -27.95
C SER A 259 -17.09 -16.42 -27.46
N GLY A 260 -16.90 -16.20 -26.17
CA GLY A 260 -15.56 -16.07 -25.58
C GLY A 260 -15.58 -15.41 -24.21
N LYS A 261 -14.41 -14.88 -23.81
CA LYS A 261 -14.29 -14.10 -22.60
C LYS A 261 -14.15 -12.61 -22.95
N ILE A 262 -14.79 -11.76 -22.13
CA ILE A 262 -14.61 -10.31 -22.11
C ILE A 262 -14.17 -9.89 -20.74
N ASP A 263 -13.31 -8.86 -20.66
CA ASP A 263 -12.79 -8.36 -19.39
C ASP A 263 -12.56 -6.86 -19.43
N SER A 264 -12.64 -6.22 -18.27
CA SER A 264 -12.32 -4.81 -18.03
C SER A 264 -12.91 -3.87 -19.07
N PHE A 265 -14.23 -4.05 -19.34
CA PHE A 265 -14.95 -3.16 -20.25
C PHE A 265 -15.15 -1.81 -19.58
N ARG A 266 -14.74 -0.73 -20.25
CA ARG A 266 -14.94 0.62 -19.74
C ARG A 266 -15.19 1.67 -20.83
N ILE A 267 -15.85 2.75 -20.41
CA ILE A 267 -16.03 3.97 -21.19
C ILE A 267 -15.41 5.13 -20.42
N LEU A 268 -14.58 5.91 -21.08
CA LEU A 268 -13.97 7.12 -20.56
C LEU A 268 -14.50 8.33 -21.33
N PRO A 269 -14.91 9.45 -20.65
CA PRO A 269 -15.43 10.64 -21.29
C PRO A 269 -14.30 11.56 -21.80
N LYS A 270 -13.28 10.97 -22.41
CA LYS A 270 -12.14 11.67 -23.01
C LYS A 270 -11.47 10.81 -24.09
N SER A 271 -10.74 11.44 -25.00
CA SER A 271 -9.88 10.70 -25.93
C SER A 271 -8.71 10.07 -25.16
N ASN A 272 -8.28 8.89 -25.57
CA ASN A 272 -7.17 8.18 -24.95
C ASN A 272 -5.84 8.79 -25.38
N ALA A 273 -5.31 9.72 -24.57
CA ALA A 273 -4.01 10.36 -24.79
C ALA A 273 -2.93 9.91 -23.81
N GLU A 274 -3.24 9.01 -22.87
CA GLU A 274 -2.30 8.60 -21.83
C GLU A 274 -1.51 7.36 -22.27
N SER A 275 -0.18 7.39 -22.07
CA SER A 275 0.68 6.23 -22.26
C SER A 275 0.44 5.22 -21.14
N TRP A 276 0.08 4.00 -21.52
CA TRP A 276 -0.21 2.89 -20.60
C TRP A 276 0.94 1.91 -20.48
N ASP A 277 2.11 2.28 -21.00
CA ASP A 277 3.29 1.40 -21.14
C ASP A 277 3.72 0.74 -19.81
N SER A 278 3.51 1.42 -18.68
CA SER A 278 3.86 0.90 -17.35
C SER A 278 2.92 -0.21 -16.84
N PHE A 279 1.80 -0.46 -17.52
CA PHE A 279 0.80 -1.46 -17.14
C PHE A 279 0.78 -2.69 -18.05
N PHE A 280 1.66 -2.74 -19.04
CA PHE A 280 1.74 -3.83 -20.00
C PHE A 280 3.17 -4.31 -20.17
N TYR A 281 3.32 -5.63 -20.17
CA TYR A 281 4.56 -6.29 -20.58
C TYR A 281 4.47 -6.61 -22.07
N THR A 282 5.37 -6.05 -22.88
CA THR A 282 5.39 -6.30 -24.31
C THR A 282 6.15 -7.57 -24.64
N THR A 283 5.51 -8.51 -25.35
CA THR A 283 6.10 -9.73 -25.85
C THR A 283 6.11 -9.74 -27.38
N ASP A 284 6.76 -10.73 -27.96
CA ASP A 284 6.69 -10.99 -29.42
C ASP A 284 5.28 -11.37 -29.92
N LYS A 285 4.36 -11.71 -29.01
CA LYS A 285 2.94 -12.03 -29.28
C LYS A 285 1.98 -10.90 -29.00
N GLY A 286 2.46 -9.76 -28.48
CA GLY A 286 1.66 -8.61 -28.12
C GLY A 286 1.85 -8.18 -26.67
N GLN A 287 1.00 -7.28 -26.20
CA GLN A 287 1.02 -6.81 -24.82
C GLN A 287 0.23 -7.73 -23.91
N ILE A 288 0.78 -8.04 -22.76
CA ILE A 288 0.13 -8.76 -21.68
C ILE A 288 -0.07 -7.78 -20.53
N PRO A 289 -1.29 -7.63 -19.98
CA PRO A 289 -1.50 -6.75 -18.84
C PRO A 289 -0.69 -7.24 -17.65
N LEU A 290 -0.07 -6.31 -16.94
CA LEU A 290 0.57 -6.59 -15.67
C LEU A 290 -0.52 -6.88 -14.64
N LYS A 291 -0.42 -8.00 -13.98
CA LYS A 291 -1.31 -8.36 -12.88
C LYS A 291 -1.01 -7.54 -11.63
N TYR A 292 0.24 -7.11 -11.48
CA TYR A 292 0.74 -6.31 -10.38
C TYR A 292 1.49 -5.09 -10.91
N ASN A 293 1.35 -3.94 -10.24
CA ASN A 293 2.06 -2.72 -10.60
C ASN A 293 3.58 -2.93 -10.48
N VAL A 294 4.35 -2.50 -11.48
CA VAL A 294 5.82 -2.59 -11.50
C VAL A 294 6.48 -1.79 -10.37
N GLU A 295 5.84 -0.72 -9.91
CA GLU A 295 6.31 0.06 -8.75
C GLU A 295 6.23 -0.75 -7.45
N GLY A 296 5.48 -1.86 -7.44
CA GLY A 296 5.29 -2.71 -6.29
C GLY A 296 4.35 -2.13 -5.26
N GLY A 297 4.49 -2.62 -4.02
CA GLY A 297 3.73 -2.17 -2.87
C GLY A 297 4.64 -1.94 -1.67
N PHE A 298 4.16 -1.22 -0.68
CA PHE A 298 4.93 -0.79 0.48
C PHE A 298 4.11 -0.90 1.76
N PHE A 299 4.77 -1.25 2.87
CA PHE A 299 4.17 -1.14 4.20
C PHE A 299 5.14 -0.59 5.23
N GLU A 300 4.58 0.02 6.28
CA GLU A 300 5.28 0.43 7.50
C GLU A 300 4.55 -0.11 8.73
N THR A 301 5.31 -0.47 9.76
CA THR A 301 4.72 -0.80 11.07
C THR A 301 4.45 0.45 11.89
N GLU A 302 3.55 0.35 12.87
CA GLU A 302 3.57 1.26 14.01
C GLU A 302 4.95 1.24 14.68
N PRO A 303 5.35 2.33 15.36
CA PRO A 303 6.54 2.31 16.20
C PRO A 303 6.44 1.24 17.31
N LEU A 304 7.31 0.25 17.24
CA LEU A 304 7.36 -0.86 18.20
C LEU A 304 8.07 -0.38 19.46
N LEU A 305 7.34 -0.31 20.56
CA LEU A 305 7.86 0.11 21.87
C LEU A 305 8.81 -0.94 22.44
N VAL A 306 10.01 -0.51 22.81
CA VAL A 306 11.04 -1.30 23.49
C VAL A 306 11.59 -0.53 24.69
N GLN A 307 12.50 -1.13 25.46
CA GLN A 307 13.16 -0.43 26.54
C GLN A 307 14.04 0.70 25.97
N GLU A 308 14.10 1.84 26.65
CA GLU A 308 15.00 2.95 26.29
C GLU A 308 16.45 2.47 26.16
N GLY A 309 17.12 2.88 25.08
CA GLY A 309 18.49 2.46 24.80
C GLY A 309 18.65 1.06 24.20
N SER A 310 17.55 0.36 23.88
CA SER A 310 17.59 -0.92 23.17
C SER A 310 18.33 -0.81 21.85
N VAL A 311 19.00 -1.90 21.46
CA VAL A 311 19.81 -1.97 20.24
C VAL A 311 19.23 -3.02 19.31
N LEU A 312 18.81 -2.62 18.10
CA LEU A 312 18.31 -3.52 17.07
C LEU A 312 19.45 -4.42 16.59
N ARG A 313 19.19 -5.74 16.52
CA ARG A 313 20.21 -6.73 16.18
C ARG A 313 20.05 -7.32 14.79
N SER A 314 18.85 -7.78 14.46
CA SER A 314 18.54 -8.39 13.18
C SER A 314 17.04 -8.43 12.93
N ILE A 315 16.66 -8.56 11.67
CA ILE A 315 15.30 -8.88 11.25
C ILE A 315 15.33 -10.20 10.52
N ASN A 316 14.36 -11.06 10.79
CA ASN A 316 14.03 -12.24 10.00
C ASN A 316 12.58 -12.14 9.54
N ALA A 317 12.23 -12.76 8.44
CA ALA A 317 10.86 -12.82 7.95
C ALA A 317 10.57 -14.14 7.27
N ASP A 318 9.33 -14.62 7.42
CA ASP A 318 8.81 -15.72 6.58
C ASP A 318 8.24 -15.11 5.31
N ILE A 319 8.98 -15.25 4.23
CA ILE A 319 8.66 -14.71 2.91
C ILE A 319 8.64 -15.81 1.87
N ALA A 320 7.81 -15.64 0.85
CA ALA A 320 7.91 -16.41 -0.38
C ALA A 320 8.19 -15.46 -1.54
N VAL A 321 9.24 -15.73 -2.30
CA VAL A 321 9.68 -14.92 -3.45
C VAL A 321 9.68 -15.79 -4.72
N PRO A 322 8.51 -16.04 -5.32
CA PRO A 322 8.40 -16.90 -6.50
C PRO A 322 8.99 -16.24 -7.74
N GLY A 323 9.88 -16.95 -8.44
CA GLY A 323 10.55 -16.44 -9.64
C GLY A 323 11.52 -15.31 -9.32
N GLU A 324 11.39 -14.17 -10.01
CA GLU A 324 12.25 -12.99 -9.86
C GLU A 324 11.57 -11.87 -9.03
N THR A 325 10.59 -12.21 -8.20
CA THR A 325 9.99 -11.26 -7.26
C THR A 325 10.97 -10.92 -6.14
N ALA A 326 10.82 -9.77 -5.49
CA ALA A 326 11.72 -9.34 -4.43
C ALA A 326 10.97 -8.67 -3.27
N VAL A 327 11.56 -8.74 -2.08
CA VAL A 327 11.15 -7.97 -0.90
C VAL A 327 12.38 -7.28 -0.33
N GLN A 328 12.32 -5.98 -0.17
CA GLN A 328 13.39 -5.18 0.43
C GLN A 328 12.91 -4.63 1.77
N PHE A 329 13.64 -4.94 2.84
CA PHE A 329 13.32 -4.47 4.19
C PHE A 329 14.15 -3.25 4.57
N PHE A 330 13.52 -2.41 5.39
CA PHE A 330 14.11 -1.20 5.96
C PHE A 330 13.79 -1.12 7.44
N VAL A 331 14.69 -0.49 8.19
CA VAL A 331 14.51 -0.23 9.62
C VAL A 331 14.87 1.18 9.97
N ARG A 332 14.28 1.69 11.04
CA ARG A 332 14.73 2.87 11.75
C ARG A 332 14.46 2.74 13.24
N GLY A 333 15.15 3.53 14.05
CA GLY A 333 14.96 3.60 15.50
C GLY A 333 15.00 5.03 15.99
N GLY A 334 14.36 5.29 17.12
CA GLY A 334 14.32 6.61 17.73
C GLY A 334 13.77 6.58 19.15
N ASP A 335 13.87 7.71 19.85
CA ASP A 335 13.44 7.83 21.25
C ASP A 335 12.08 8.53 21.40
N ASN A 336 11.50 9.06 20.33
CA ASN A 336 10.24 9.78 20.36
C ASN A 336 9.23 9.16 19.40
N TYR A 337 8.09 8.69 19.94
CA TYR A 337 6.99 8.09 19.18
C TYR A 337 6.45 8.99 18.09
N TYR A 338 6.27 10.28 18.38
CA TYR A 338 5.62 11.23 17.47
C TYR A 338 6.56 11.91 16.47
N ASN A 339 7.85 11.74 16.62
CA ASN A 339 8.86 12.46 15.84
C ASN A 339 9.94 11.54 15.26
N ILE A 340 9.56 10.30 14.90
CA ILE A 340 10.43 9.46 14.08
C ILE A 340 10.30 10.00 12.65
N SER A 341 11.02 11.09 12.36
CA SER A 341 11.03 11.70 11.03
C SER A 341 12.16 11.15 10.19
N GLU A 342 12.02 11.23 8.86
CA GLU A 342 13.09 10.86 7.92
C GLU A 342 14.37 11.67 8.13
N THR A 343 14.26 12.89 8.66
CA THR A 343 15.40 13.78 8.89
C THR A 343 16.25 13.33 10.09
N ASP A 344 15.61 12.87 11.16
CA ASP A 344 16.28 12.50 12.40
C ASP A 344 16.60 11.00 12.49
N SER A 345 15.79 10.17 11.84
CA SER A 345 15.93 8.71 11.80
C SER A 345 15.61 8.19 10.40
N PRO A 346 16.57 8.27 9.46
CA PRO A 346 16.36 7.81 8.10
C PRO A 346 16.17 6.29 8.05
N TRP A 347 15.42 5.83 7.06
CA TRP A 347 15.29 4.41 6.77
C TRP A 347 16.62 3.79 6.33
N VAL A 348 17.03 2.72 6.99
CA VAL A 348 18.25 1.97 6.68
C VAL A 348 17.85 0.64 6.04
N PRO A 349 18.28 0.36 4.80
CA PRO A 349 18.02 -0.93 4.17
C PRO A 349 18.77 -2.04 4.90
N VAL A 350 18.15 -3.21 5.04
CA VAL A 350 18.69 -4.36 5.76
C VAL A 350 18.48 -5.66 5.01
N GLU A 351 19.41 -6.61 5.21
CA GLU A 351 19.27 -7.98 4.74
C GLU A 351 18.73 -8.87 5.86
N LEU A 352 17.82 -9.80 5.52
CA LEU A 352 17.26 -10.73 6.49
C LEU A 352 18.33 -11.62 7.11
N GLY A 353 18.31 -11.70 8.45
CA GLY A 353 19.28 -12.49 9.23
C GLY A 353 20.66 -11.85 9.37
N ALA A 354 20.97 -10.78 8.65
CA ALA A 354 22.25 -10.08 8.79
C ALA A 354 22.29 -9.23 10.07
N PRO A 355 23.47 -9.06 10.69
CA PRO A 355 23.64 -8.17 11.84
C PRO A 355 23.37 -6.71 11.46
N ILE A 356 22.50 -6.05 12.21
CA ILE A 356 22.23 -4.62 12.10
C ILE A 356 23.07 -3.89 13.14
N THR A 357 23.71 -2.79 12.76
CA THR A 357 24.55 -1.96 13.64
C THR A 357 24.10 -0.50 13.60
N GLY A 358 24.23 0.19 14.73
CA GLY A 358 23.98 1.62 14.82
C GLY A 358 22.52 2.04 15.00
N ILE A 359 21.55 1.11 14.97
CA ILE A 359 20.13 1.39 15.22
C ILE A 359 19.83 1.13 16.69
N LYS A 360 19.46 2.17 17.40
CA LYS A 360 19.10 2.13 18.84
C LYS A 360 17.94 3.09 19.10
N GLY A 361 17.23 2.88 20.21
CA GLY A 361 16.17 3.78 20.65
C GLY A 361 15.17 3.12 21.57
N HIS A 362 14.13 3.87 21.89
CA HIS A 362 12.95 3.45 22.64
C HIS A 362 11.87 2.87 21.72
N PHE A 363 11.99 3.11 20.42
CA PHE A 363 11.08 2.61 19.38
C PHE A 363 11.86 2.13 18.18
N PHE A 364 11.37 1.03 17.58
CA PHE A 364 11.82 0.58 16.28
C PHE A 364 10.63 0.61 15.30
N GLN A 365 10.89 0.93 14.04
CA GLN A 365 9.94 0.75 12.95
C GLN A 365 10.55 -0.10 11.86
N ILE A 366 9.69 -0.90 11.23
CA ILE A 366 10.05 -1.78 10.13
C ILE A 366 9.21 -1.37 8.93
N ALA A 367 9.83 -1.29 7.77
CA ALA A 367 9.14 -1.13 6.51
C ALA A 367 9.62 -2.18 5.51
N ALA A 368 8.80 -2.48 4.53
CA ALA A 368 9.25 -3.28 3.41
C ALA A 368 8.59 -2.84 2.11
N LYS A 369 9.34 -2.96 1.02
CA LYS A 369 8.88 -2.78 -0.34
C LYS A 369 8.84 -4.13 -1.05
N LEU A 370 7.69 -4.46 -1.61
CA LEU A 370 7.44 -5.70 -2.35
C LEU A 370 7.45 -5.38 -3.84
N PHE A 371 8.16 -6.18 -4.62
CA PHE A 371 8.25 -6.02 -6.07
C PHE A 371 7.74 -7.25 -6.79
N PRO A 372 6.92 -7.11 -7.85
CA PRO A 372 6.54 -8.23 -8.70
C PRO A 372 7.75 -8.76 -9.49
N ASP A 373 7.56 -9.87 -10.19
CA ASP A 373 8.52 -10.30 -11.21
C ASP A 373 8.53 -9.32 -12.40
N GLY A 374 9.56 -9.38 -13.26
CA GLY A 374 9.69 -8.47 -14.40
C GLY A 374 8.54 -8.53 -15.41
N ALA A 375 7.74 -9.60 -15.39
CA ALA A 375 6.52 -9.72 -16.19
C ALA A 375 5.26 -9.21 -15.46
N GLY A 376 5.36 -8.76 -14.19
CA GLY A 376 4.23 -8.30 -13.38
C GLY A 376 3.15 -9.36 -13.14
N LEU A 377 3.49 -10.64 -13.20
CA LEU A 377 2.53 -11.76 -13.10
C LEU A 377 2.58 -12.48 -11.76
N LYS A 378 3.67 -12.31 -11.00
CA LYS A 378 3.88 -12.96 -9.70
C LYS A 378 4.08 -11.93 -8.61
N THR A 379 3.61 -12.25 -7.41
CA THR A 379 3.78 -11.44 -6.21
C THR A 379 4.61 -12.17 -5.18
N PRO A 380 5.51 -11.48 -4.47
CA PRO A 380 6.08 -12.04 -3.24
C PRO A 380 5.03 -12.05 -2.14
N THR A 381 5.32 -12.79 -1.08
CA THR A 381 4.44 -12.93 0.09
C THR A 381 5.24 -12.68 1.35
N VAL A 382 4.71 -11.88 2.29
CA VAL A 382 5.27 -11.68 3.63
C VAL A 382 4.25 -12.18 4.65
N THR A 383 4.59 -13.26 5.37
CA THR A 383 3.68 -13.91 6.34
C THR A 383 3.97 -13.45 7.77
N SER A 384 5.25 -13.29 8.12
CA SER A 384 5.64 -12.81 9.46
C SER A 384 7.00 -12.15 9.43
N ILE A 385 7.24 -11.30 10.42
CA ILE A 385 8.51 -10.62 10.63
C ILE A 385 8.89 -10.83 12.10
N THR A 386 10.14 -11.22 12.34
CA THR A 386 10.73 -11.34 13.68
C THR A 386 11.82 -10.31 13.83
N VAL A 387 11.62 -9.38 14.74
CA VAL A 387 12.56 -8.32 15.11
C VAL A 387 13.34 -8.79 16.34
N THR A 388 14.65 -8.93 16.22
CA THR A 388 15.54 -9.31 17.34
C THR A 388 16.35 -8.10 17.79
N TYR A 389 16.33 -7.82 19.08
CA TYR A 389 17.01 -6.67 19.68
C TYR A 389 17.58 -7.03 21.05
N TYR A 390 18.50 -6.21 21.54
CA TYR A 390 19.04 -6.32 22.87
C TYR A 390 18.50 -5.21 23.76
N GLU A 391 18.02 -5.59 24.94
CA GLU A 391 17.77 -4.69 26.06
C GLU A 391 18.94 -4.74 27.01
N GLN A 392 19.25 -3.59 27.60
CA GLN A 392 20.26 -3.55 28.65
C GLN A 392 19.69 -4.16 29.92
N GLU A 393 20.43 -5.11 30.53
CA GLU A 393 20.05 -5.65 31.83
C GLU A 393 20.14 -4.55 32.90
N PRO A 394 19.07 -4.34 33.70
CA PRO A 394 19.11 -3.37 34.78
C PRO A 394 20.23 -3.70 35.75
N PRO A 395 21.05 -2.71 36.19
CA PRO A 395 22.08 -2.96 37.15
C PRO A 395 21.47 -3.42 38.49
N THR A 396 22.23 -4.27 39.23
CA THR A 396 21.81 -4.74 40.55
C THR A 396 21.71 -3.59 41.56
N ALA A 397 20.88 -3.75 42.58
CA ALA A 397 20.76 -2.77 43.65
C ALA A 397 22.12 -2.65 44.44
N PRO A 398 22.48 -1.45 44.91
CA PRO A 398 23.64 -1.30 45.76
C PRO A 398 23.45 -2.02 47.08
N TYR A 399 24.54 -2.45 47.68
CA TYR A 399 24.57 -3.23 48.93
C TYR A 399 25.46 -2.59 49.99
N TYR A 400 25.51 -3.15 51.25
CA TYR A 400 26.23 -2.62 52.41
C TYR A 400 25.99 -1.12 52.64
N ILE A 401 24.70 -0.77 52.76
CA ILE A 401 24.32 0.61 52.99
C ILE A 401 24.59 0.99 54.44
N ARG A 402 25.32 2.09 54.62
CA ARG A 402 25.64 2.66 55.93
C ARG A 402 25.03 4.04 56.04
N ILE A 403 24.38 4.28 57.20
CA ILE A 403 23.72 5.53 57.50
C ILE A 403 24.34 6.16 58.74
N THR A 404 24.63 7.43 58.68
CA THR A 404 25.12 8.21 59.83
C THR A 404 24.26 9.47 59.97
N PRO A 405 23.36 9.52 60.98
CA PRO A 405 22.58 10.71 61.26
C PRO A 405 23.42 11.80 61.93
N GLY A 406 23.18 13.06 61.52
CA GLY A 406 23.76 14.26 62.09
C GLY A 406 22.71 15.31 62.42
N ASP A 407 23.15 16.51 62.78
CA ASP A 407 22.29 17.65 63.07
C ASP A 407 21.72 18.28 61.76
N GLY A 408 20.46 18.00 61.51
CA GLY A 408 19.78 18.44 60.28
C GLY A 408 20.19 17.74 59.03
N PHE A 409 20.94 16.64 59.08
CA PHE A 409 21.38 15.89 57.90
C PHE A 409 21.50 14.38 58.19
N ILE A 410 21.61 13.62 57.08
CA ILE A 410 21.91 12.19 57.10
C ILE A 410 22.97 11.92 56.03
N ASP A 411 24.11 11.34 56.43
CA ASP A 411 25.13 10.80 55.53
C ASP A 411 24.78 9.35 55.19
N ILE A 412 24.70 9.06 53.89
CA ILE A 412 24.38 7.75 53.34
C ILE A 412 25.57 7.31 52.49
N SER A 413 26.05 6.11 52.67
CA SER A 413 27.10 5.52 51.84
C SER A 413 26.75 4.04 51.55
N TRP A 414 27.21 3.54 50.43
CA TRP A 414 26.96 2.16 49.97
C TRP A 414 28.18 1.58 49.27
N SER A 415 28.21 0.27 49.09
CA SER A 415 29.22 -0.36 48.24
C SER A 415 28.82 -0.18 46.77
N HIS A 416 29.83 -0.03 45.91
CA HIS A 416 29.58 -0.02 44.47
C HIS A 416 28.85 -1.28 44.05
N SER A 417 27.92 -1.16 43.07
CA SER A 417 27.34 -2.30 42.43
C SER A 417 28.40 -3.19 41.79
N ILE A 418 28.11 -4.48 41.70
CA ILE A 418 28.96 -5.45 40.99
C ILE A 418 28.97 -5.13 39.50
N ASP A 419 27.87 -4.56 39.03
CA ASP A 419 27.66 -4.18 37.64
C ASP A 419 28.26 -2.79 37.35
N ASN A 420 28.40 -2.50 36.04
CA ASN A 420 28.74 -1.15 35.64
C ASN A 420 27.57 -0.20 35.99
N VAL A 421 27.90 0.96 36.53
CA VAL A 421 26.93 1.99 36.89
C VAL A 421 27.39 3.37 36.39
N THR A 422 26.48 4.18 35.92
CA THR A 422 26.70 5.59 35.56
C THR A 422 26.36 6.51 36.74
N GLY A 423 25.47 6.04 37.64
CA GLY A 423 25.06 6.77 38.81
C GLY A 423 24.11 5.99 39.69
N TYR A 424 23.58 6.69 40.68
CA TYR A 424 22.63 6.17 41.64
C TYR A 424 21.51 7.16 41.86
N TYR A 425 20.29 6.66 42.06
CA TYR A 425 19.15 7.43 42.51
C TYR A 425 18.86 7.13 43.97
N VAL A 426 18.95 8.14 44.83
CA VAL A 426 18.65 8.06 46.26
C VAL A 426 17.21 8.54 46.49
N TYR A 427 16.34 7.61 46.80
CA TYR A 427 14.94 7.85 47.12
C TYR A 427 14.80 8.14 48.60
N TYR A 428 14.02 9.17 48.98
CA TYR A 428 13.76 9.48 50.37
C TYR A 428 12.31 9.96 50.59
N GLY A 429 11.77 9.69 51.79
CA GLY A 429 10.41 10.08 52.12
C GLY A 429 10.17 10.04 53.62
N GLU A 430 8.97 10.40 54.05
CA GLU A 430 8.56 10.49 55.46
C GLU A 430 7.73 9.27 55.90
N ARG A 431 7.39 8.38 55.00
CA ARG A 431 6.62 7.13 55.26
C ARG A 431 7.30 5.94 54.58
N PRO A 432 7.14 4.75 55.16
CA PRO A 432 7.68 3.52 54.59
C PRO A 432 7.09 3.29 53.18
N GLY A 433 7.94 2.97 52.20
CA GLY A 433 7.56 2.71 50.80
C GLY A 433 7.11 3.92 50.00
N GLU A 434 7.00 5.12 50.63
CA GLU A 434 6.57 6.36 49.96
C GLU A 434 7.73 7.36 49.91
N TYR A 435 8.44 7.43 48.79
CA TYR A 435 9.64 8.27 48.66
C TYR A 435 9.35 9.62 47.99
N LEU A 436 8.41 10.37 48.57
CA LEU A 436 7.96 11.69 48.05
C LEU A 436 8.64 12.90 48.74
N GLY A 437 9.85 12.71 49.26
CA GLY A 437 10.60 13.76 49.97
C GLY A 437 10.94 14.97 49.06
N ARG A 438 10.79 16.19 49.64
CA ARG A 438 11.06 17.45 48.89
C ARG A 438 11.88 18.46 49.68
N ILE A 439 12.29 18.12 50.90
CA ILE A 439 12.88 19.09 51.82
C ILE A 439 14.43 19.09 51.82
N ALA A 440 15.05 18.07 51.29
CA ALA A 440 16.52 18.04 51.24
C ALA A 440 17.07 19.14 50.34
N ILE A 441 18.17 19.76 50.75
CA ILE A 441 18.85 20.85 50.02
C ILE A 441 19.38 20.29 48.68
N GLU A 442 19.77 19.05 48.65
CA GLU A 442 20.31 18.33 47.49
C GLU A 442 19.26 18.06 46.40
N GLY A 443 17.96 18.20 46.70
CA GLY A 443 16.88 18.11 45.75
C GLY A 443 15.70 17.26 46.24
N ALA A 444 14.61 17.29 45.42
CA ALA A 444 13.47 16.40 45.63
C ALA A 444 13.86 14.95 45.32
N SER A 445 13.18 14.02 46.00
CA SER A 445 13.33 12.56 45.73
C SER A 445 12.81 12.20 44.34
N PRO A 446 13.55 11.38 43.57
CA PRO A 446 14.87 10.83 43.91
C PRO A 446 16.00 11.82 43.61
N VAL A 447 17.02 11.86 44.46
CA VAL A 447 18.24 12.64 44.26
C VAL A 447 19.25 11.82 43.43
N TYR A 448 19.67 12.37 42.29
CA TYR A 448 20.65 11.71 41.44
C TYR A 448 22.06 11.97 41.96
N VAL A 449 22.82 10.89 42.14
CA VAL A 449 24.25 10.89 42.54
C VAL A 449 25.02 10.24 41.41
N LYS A 450 25.99 10.94 40.81
CA LYS A 450 26.87 10.36 39.80
C LYS A 450 27.58 9.14 40.38
N ALA A 451 28.62 8.62 39.74
CA ALA A 451 29.31 7.40 40.12
C ALA A 451 29.94 7.42 41.54
N ASP A 452 29.63 8.41 42.37
CA ASP A 452 29.98 8.43 43.79
C ASP A 452 29.08 7.45 44.54
N ASN A 453 29.66 6.84 45.60
CA ASN A 453 28.97 5.87 46.44
C ASN A 453 28.54 6.43 47.81
N SER A 454 28.35 7.74 47.89
CA SER A 454 27.86 8.41 49.08
C SER A 454 27.15 9.72 48.75
N VAL A 455 26.24 10.12 49.64
CA VAL A 455 25.53 11.41 49.57
C VAL A 455 25.24 11.90 51.00
N ARG A 456 25.26 13.20 51.19
CA ARG A 456 24.67 13.87 52.36
C ARG A 456 23.33 14.46 51.94
N LEU A 457 22.25 14.13 52.66
CA LEU A 457 20.97 14.80 52.55
C LEU A 457 20.84 15.76 53.75
N SER A 458 20.86 17.07 53.43
CA SER A 458 20.83 18.16 54.39
C SER A 458 19.45 18.85 54.42
N GLY A 459 19.22 19.68 55.45
CA GLY A 459 17.93 20.40 55.60
C GLY A 459 16.82 19.52 56.15
N LEU A 460 17.15 18.35 56.66
CA LEU A 460 16.17 17.44 57.27
C LEU A 460 15.79 17.87 58.69
N THR A 461 14.56 17.60 59.13
CA THR A 461 14.06 17.98 60.45
C THR A 461 14.55 17.03 61.51
N ASN A 462 15.27 17.55 62.52
CA ASN A 462 15.72 16.76 63.64
C ASN A 462 14.55 16.10 64.41
N GLY A 463 14.76 14.83 64.80
CA GLY A 463 13.75 14.08 65.51
C GLY A 463 12.72 13.37 64.65
N LYS A 464 12.59 13.71 63.32
CA LYS A 464 11.72 13.11 62.36
C LYS A 464 12.37 11.89 61.69
N ILE A 465 11.65 10.81 61.49
CA ILE A 465 12.12 9.61 60.79
C ILE A 465 11.97 9.83 59.29
N TYR A 466 13.01 9.50 58.54
CA TYR A 466 13.02 9.45 57.08
C TYR A 466 13.36 8.05 56.63
N TYR A 467 12.68 7.61 55.53
CA TYR A 467 12.87 6.31 54.92
C TYR A 467 13.59 6.49 53.61
N PHE A 468 14.50 5.57 53.24
CA PHE A 468 15.39 5.66 52.10
C PHE A 468 15.49 4.34 51.37
N ALA A 469 15.63 4.42 50.03
CA ALA A 469 16.08 3.31 49.23
C ALA A 469 16.97 3.85 48.09
N ILE A 470 17.85 3.02 47.54
CA ILE A 470 18.80 3.42 46.50
C ILE A 470 18.67 2.47 45.32
N ALA A 471 18.63 3.01 44.12
CA ALA A 471 18.73 2.25 42.87
C ALA A 471 20.02 2.61 42.14
N SER A 472 20.65 1.60 41.54
CA SER A 472 21.75 1.81 40.60
C SER A 472 21.17 2.23 39.23
N GLU A 473 21.93 3.02 38.47
CA GLU A 473 21.58 3.42 37.13
C GLU A 473 22.75 3.16 36.18
N TYR A 474 22.46 2.64 34.98
CA TYR A 474 23.48 2.49 33.92
C TYR A 474 22.85 2.88 32.56
N ASN A 475 23.41 3.95 31.97
CA ASN A 475 22.98 4.47 30.66
C ASN A 475 21.47 4.70 30.53
N GLY A 476 20.83 5.25 31.56
CA GLY A 476 19.39 5.54 31.57
C GLY A 476 18.53 4.39 32.13
N VAL A 477 19.06 3.18 32.28
CA VAL A 477 18.33 2.04 32.83
C VAL A 477 18.49 1.99 34.33
N ILE A 478 17.37 2.14 35.07
CA ILE A 478 17.34 2.13 36.54
C ILE A 478 17.08 0.69 37.03
N GLY A 479 17.94 0.21 37.88
CA GLY A 479 17.81 -1.10 38.54
C GLY A 479 16.76 -1.13 39.66
N PRO A 480 16.60 -2.29 40.31
CA PRO A 480 15.68 -2.41 41.43
C PRO A 480 16.16 -1.57 42.63
N LEU A 481 15.21 -1.16 43.47
CA LEU A 481 15.50 -0.51 44.75
C LEU A 481 16.24 -1.47 45.70
N SER A 482 17.16 -0.94 46.49
CA SER A 482 17.70 -1.63 47.63
C SER A 482 16.64 -1.97 48.69
N GLU A 483 17.00 -2.74 49.71
CA GLU A 483 16.19 -2.79 50.90
C GLU A 483 15.96 -1.38 51.47
N GLU A 484 14.76 -1.16 52.02
CA GLU A 484 14.41 0.09 52.69
C GLU A 484 15.15 0.20 54.03
N PHE A 485 15.71 1.35 54.29
CA PHE A 485 16.30 1.70 55.58
C PHE A 485 15.76 3.02 56.08
N PHE A 486 15.95 3.33 57.34
CA PHE A 486 15.45 4.54 57.95
C PHE A 486 16.46 5.18 58.89
N ALA A 487 16.37 6.49 59.06
CA ALA A 487 17.18 7.23 60.03
C ALA A 487 16.43 8.47 60.52
N ARG A 488 16.93 9.00 61.65
CA ARG A 488 16.42 10.20 62.30
C ARG A 488 17.56 11.16 62.54
N PRO A 489 17.57 12.33 61.93
CA PRO A 489 18.54 13.39 62.27
C PRO A 489 18.39 13.77 63.76
N LEU A 490 19.53 13.97 64.42
CA LEU A 490 19.58 14.25 65.86
C LEU A 490 20.50 15.39 66.15
N LEU A 491 20.05 16.32 67.02
CA LEU A 491 20.94 17.31 67.62
C LEU A 491 22.02 16.59 68.46
N LYS A 492 23.28 16.81 68.17
CA LYS A 492 24.36 16.44 69.04
C LYS A 492 24.47 17.52 70.12
N TYR A 493 24.06 17.17 71.34
CA TYR A 493 24.48 17.98 72.51
C TYR A 493 25.93 17.61 72.84
N TYR A 494 26.84 18.56 72.75
CA TYR A 494 28.22 18.44 73.20
C TYR A 494 28.27 18.67 74.71
#